data_35506227bdfdd874c89c97b8c08c4b88
#
_entry.id   35506227bdfdd874c89c97b8c08c4b88
#
_cell.length_a   1.000
_cell.length_b   1.000
_cell.length_c   1.000
_cell.angle_alpha   90.00
_cell.angle_beta   90.00
_cell.angle_gamma   90.00
#
_symmetry.space_group_name_H-M   'P 1'
#
loop_
_entity.id
_entity.type
_entity.pdbx_description
1 polymer ?
#
loop_
_entity_poly.entity_id
_entity_poly.type
_entity_poly.pdbx_seq_one_letter_code
_entity_poly.pdbx_strand_id
1 'polypeptide(L)'
;MIASTPLRRRFARLPHAGLAALLPAAFATALVTLAGDQAVARSSREREARRDDSWLSRPAGRPLMAIVALGEQRVTIYDADGRILRAPVSTGQTGYETPAGIYSVIQKEAEHYSNLYDDASMPFMQRITWSGIALHAGVLPGHPASHGCIRMPHGFAERLFGTTSLGMRVLVVPSDVTPVAFSHPALFKPKPLGSEVSLAAPGSAPARQDQPMRLGAGGDDANVPPPTIPPKRLQTLKSIAAAKAAEAEAAAKKADEARAAAARLGPDAARSLKAQRLAEAVKAKADAALKSVEEALATASGATNPNPTTIERAQEAKAKGQAKVDEAQAQLEAAKAVAEPKADALARAREEAKAAEAAKTAATAAAKEAAAKMSPVSVFISRQTQRLYVRQGFQPIFDMPVTIKDAEKPIGTYVYTALDYINDGADVRWSAVTMTSSQARRRFEDDEDGYRRTRRSHRGEHNAEPAAADVNAAKAALDRVSFPQEAIDRISEVVSPGSAVIISDEALSKETGKGTDFVVLMSGEPQGGIKIRRRPEPWGGYERPYGRSPSYSPYGRSPSFWW
;
A
#
# COMPACT_ATOMS: atom_id res chain seq x y z
N MET A 1 -35.20 -10.81 54.53
CA MET A 1 -35.14 -11.97 55.45
C MET A 1 -34.11 -12.90 54.87
N ILE A 2 -33.04 -13.15 55.39
CA ILE A 2 -32.38 -13.57 56.58
C ILE A 2 -30.90 -13.20 56.44
N ALA A 3 -30.46 -12.55 57.48
CA ALA A 3 -29.09 -12.18 57.77
C ALA A 3 -28.28 -13.41 58.21
N SER A 4 -26.95 -13.39 58.02
CA SER A 4 -26.02 -14.08 58.90
C SER A 4 -24.63 -13.46 58.85
N THR A 5 -24.24 -12.97 59.99
CA THR A 5 -23.07 -12.21 60.39
C THR A 5 -21.94 -13.17 60.88
N PRO A 6 -20.77 -12.71 61.32
CA PRO A 6 -19.44 -13.25 61.05
C PRO A 6 -18.84 -14.05 62.22
N LEU A 7 -17.78 -14.84 61.94
CA LEU A 7 -16.97 -15.45 62.97
C LEU A 7 -15.59 -14.78 63.08
N ARG A 8 -15.41 -14.02 64.17
CA ARG A 8 -14.11 -13.63 64.71
C ARG A 8 -13.40 -14.85 65.28
N ARG A 9 -12.15 -15.08 64.91
CA ARG A 9 -11.22 -15.86 65.76
C ARG A 9 -10.07 -14.99 66.18
N ARG A 10 -10.07 -14.71 67.46
CA ARG A 10 -8.92 -14.21 68.27
C ARG A 10 -7.93 -15.37 68.43
N PHE A 11 -6.63 -15.14 68.20
CA PHE A 11 -5.56 -15.91 68.79
C PHE A 11 -4.48 -14.98 69.39
N ALA A 12 -4.01 -15.44 70.52
CA ALA A 12 -3.33 -14.78 71.60
C ALA A 12 -1.92 -14.35 71.24
N ARG A 13 -1.47 -13.30 71.96
CA ARG A 13 -0.07 -12.84 72.09
C ARG A 13 0.74 -13.83 72.90
N LEU A 14 1.98 -14.09 72.46
CA LEU A 14 3.10 -14.42 73.34
C LEU A 14 4.36 -13.71 72.82
N PRO A 15 5.22 -13.19 73.69
CA PRO A 15 6.34 -12.36 73.34
C PRO A 15 7.63 -13.17 73.24
N HIS A 16 8.45 -12.92 72.22
CA HIS A 16 9.88 -13.25 72.27
C HIS A 16 10.72 -12.06 71.82
N ALA A 17 11.45 -11.57 72.76
CA ALA A 17 12.49 -10.56 72.60
C ALA A 17 13.74 -11.17 71.93
N GLY A 18 14.43 -10.35 71.17
CA GLY A 18 15.85 -10.51 70.92
C GLY A 18 16.20 -11.11 69.55
N LEU A 19 16.43 -10.23 68.56
CA LEU A 19 17.58 -10.15 67.65
C LEU A 19 17.34 -8.99 66.65
N ALA A 20 17.54 -7.79 67.12
CA ALA A 20 17.64 -6.63 66.24
C ALA A 20 19.10 -6.26 66.16
N ALA A 21 19.62 -6.19 64.97
CA ALA A 21 20.76 -5.41 64.52
C ALA A 21 21.71 -6.25 63.65
N LEU A 22 21.43 -6.34 62.32
CA LEU A 22 22.47 -6.48 61.29
C LEU A 22 21.89 -6.51 59.83
N LEU A 23 20.75 -5.84 59.52
CA LEU A 23 20.23 -5.83 58.16
C LEU A 23 19.64 -4.47 57.69
N PRO A 24 20.33 -3.33 57.80
CA PRO A 24 19.99 -2.17 56.95
C PRO A 24 21.04 -1.77 55.91
N ALA A 25 22.27 -2.33 55.90
CA ALA A 25 23.32 -1.84 54.99
C ALA A 25 23.23 -2.45 53.56
N ALA A 26 22.71 -3.68 53.40
CA ALA A 26 22.61 -4.32 52.08
C ALA A 26 21.40 -3.84 51.25
N PHE A 27 20.32 -3.35 51.90
CA PHE A 27 19.14 -2.83 51.15
C PHE A 27 19.34 -1.38 50.66
N ALA A 28 20.17 -0.59 51.34
CA ALA A 28 20.47 0.77 50.91
C ALA A 28 21.39 0.82 49.69
N THR A 29 22.34 -0.11 49.56
CA THR A 29 23.22 -0.21 48.38
C THR A 29 22.48 -0.73 47.14
N ALA A 30 21.52 -1.65 47.28
CA ALA A 30 20.70 -2.14 46.17
C ALA A 30 19.71 -1.06 45.64
N LEU A 31 19.18 -0.18 46.50
CA LEU A 31 18.30 0.92 46.08
C LEU A 31 19.08 2.02 45.36
N VAL A 32 20.34 2.29 45.73
CA VAL A 32 21.17 3.30 45.08
C VAL A 32 21.64 2.85 43.70
N THR A 33 21.94 1.57 43.50
CA THR A 33 22.30 1.04 42.18
C THR A 33 21.10 1.01 41.22
N LEU A 34 19.90 0.63 41.69
CA LEU A 34 18.68 0.68 40.89
C LEU A 34 18.24 2.10 40.52
N ALA A 35 18.44 3.08 41.44
CA ALA A 35 18.17 4.48 41.16
C ALA A 35 19.19 5.09 40.18
N GLY A 36 20.46 4.67 40.25
CA GLY A 36 21.52 5.05 39.32
C GLY A 36 21.26 4.59 37.89
N ASP A 37 20.88 3.32 37.69
CA ASP A 37 20.57 2.76 36.39
C ASP A 37 19.31 3.39 35.75
N GLN A 38 18.29 3.71 36.54
CA GLN A 38 17.10 4.42 36.05
C GLN A 38 17.40 5.89 35.71
N ALA A 39 18.29 6.55 36.43
CA ALA A 39 18.70 7.92 36.14
C ALA A 39 19.56 7.99 34.87
N VAL A 40 20.46 7.04 34.65
CA VAL A 40 21.26 6.91 33.43
C VAL A 40 20.39 6.58 32.25
N ALA A 41 19.42 5.67 32.39
CA ALA A 41 18.45 5.30 31.33
C ALA A 41 17.50 6.46 30.98
N ARG A 42 17.09 7.27 31.99
CA ARG A 42 16.31 8.50 31.73
C ARG A 42 17.13 9.56 31.03
N SER A 43 18.37 9.80 31.48
CA SER A 43 19.25 10.78 30.84
C SER A 43 19.65 10.39 29.40
N SER A 44 19.80 9.11 29.12
CA SER A 44 20.03 8.62 27.74
C SER A 44 18.79 8.79 26.86
N ARG A 45 17.59 8.45 27.34
CA ARG A 45 16.33 8.69 26.66
C ARG A 45 16.03 10.17 26.40
N GLU A 46 16.32 11.04 27.39
CA GLU A 46 16.20 12.49 27.23
C GLU A 46 17.23 13.08 26.25
N ARG A 47 18.45 12.53 26.20
CA ARG A 47 19.46 12.92 25.19
C ARG A 47 19.08 12.40 23.81
N GLU A 48 18.49 11.22 23.72
CA GLU A 48 17.99 10.64 22.47
C GLU A 48 16.77 11.43 21.96
N ALA A 49 15.81 11.78 22.81
CA ALA A 49 14.67 12.65 22.48
C ALA A 49 15.13 14.06 22.04
N ARG A 50 16.12 14.67 22.71
CA ARG A 50 16.70 15.97 22.29
C ARG A 50 17.49 15.85 20.97
N ARG A 51 18.08 14.70 20.65
CA ARG A 51 18.67 14.42 19.33
C ARG A 51 17.61 14.30 18.26
N ASP A 52 16.47 13.69 18.58
CA ASP A 52 15.32 13.57 17.66
C ASP A 52 14.78 14.93 17.23
N ASP A 53 14.70 15.91 18.14
CA ASP A 53 14.26 17.27 17.81
C ASP A 53 15.29 18.06 16.98
N SER A 54 16.58 17.69 17.05
CA SER A 54 17.63 18.34 16.26
C SER A 54 17.55 18.10 14.76
N TRP A 55 16.79 17.08 14.31
CA TRP A 55 16.58 16.79 12.89
C TRP A 55 15.44 17.60 12.27
N LEU A 56 14.58 18.22 13.09
CA LEU A 56 13.49 19.08 12.64
C LEU A 56 14.02 20.48 12.32
N SER A 57 13.74 20.95 11.12
CA SER A 57 14.03 22.34 10.72
C SER A 57 12.84 23.26 11.00
N ARG A 58 11.62 22.72 10.99
CA ARG A 58 10.34 23.39 11.24
C ARG A 58 9.21 22.37 11.38
N PRO A 59 7.97 22.75 11.77
CA PRO A 59 6.82 21.85 11.70
C PRO A 59 6.68 21.24 10.31
N ALA A 60 6.54 19.92 10.25
CA ALA A 60 6.53 19.19 8.99
C ALA A 60 5.17 19.28 8.29
N GLY A 61 5.17 19.69 7.00
CA GLY A 61 4.11 19.41 6.07
C GLY A 61 4.18 17.96 5.54
N ARG A 62 3.41 17.66 4.49
CA ARG A 62 3.48 16.36 3.82
C ARG A 62 4.83 16.23 3.10
N PRO A 63 5.65 15.22 3.38
CA PRO A 63 6.89 14.99 2.64
C PRO A 63 6.62 14.74 1.15
N LEU A 64 7.31 15.45 0.29
CA LEU A 64 7.23 15.32 -1.17
C LEU A 64 8.43 14.60 -1.75
N MET A 65 9.64 14.85 -1.20
CA MET A 65 10.86 14.20 -1.67
C MET A 65 11.90 14.05 -0.57
N ALA A 66 12.73 13.03 -0.72
CA ALA A 66 13.98 12.84 0.00
C ALA A 66 15.15 13.03 -0.96
N ILE A 67 16.18 13.78 -0.57
CA ILE A 67 17.45 13.91 -1.28
C ILE A 67 18.52 13.22 -0.45
N VAL A 68 19.16 12.20 -1.02
CA VAL A 68 20.27 11.44 -0.41
C VAL A 68 21.55 11.83 -1.12
N ALA A 69 22.41 12.58 -0.45
CA ALA A 69 23.69 13.03 -0.98
C ALA A 69 24.79 12.01 -0.65
N LEU A 70 25.37 11.41 -1.68
CA LEU A 70 26.38 10.35 -1.53
C LEU A 70 27.71 10.91 -1.01
N GLY A 71 28.13 12.09 -1.49
CA GLY A 71 29.38 12.73 -1.07
C GLY A 71 29.34 13.16 0.39
N GLU A 72 28.25 13.79 0.80
CA GLU A 72 28.08 14.33 2.15
C GLU A 72 27.52 13.30 3.14
N GLN A 73 27.18 12.08 2.67
CA GLN A 73 26.57 11.02 3.48
C GLN A 73 25.40 11.54 4.31
N ARG A 74 24.41 12.14 3.65
CA ARG A 74 23.31 12.84 4.28
C ARG A 74 22.00 12.64 3.55
N VAL A 75 20.91 12.60 4.29
CA VAL A 75 19.55 12.63 3.76
C VAL A 75 18.84 13.89 4.23
N THR A 76 18.16 14.56 3.31
CA THR A 76 17.34 15.75 3.57
C THR A 76 15.94 15.53 3.02
N ILE A 77 14.91 15.79 3.82
CA ILE A 77 13.51 15.63 3.45
C ILE A 77 12.90 17.01 3.22
N TYR A 78 12.16 17.14 2.14
CA TYR A 78 11.49 18.37 1.73
C TYR A 78 9.99 18.17 1.60
N ASP A 79 9.22 19.17 2.01
CA ASP A 79 7.81 19.35 1.69
C ASP A 79 7.62 20.53 0.72
N ALA A 80 6.39 21.05 0.60
CA ALA A 80 6.09 22.17 -0.30
C ALA A 80 6.78 23.48 0.11
N ASP A 81 7.10 23.65 1.39
CA ASP A 81 7.65 24.90 1.93
C ASP A 81 9.17 24.82 2.21
N GLY A 82 9.80 23.68 1.89
CA GLY A 82 11.24 23.51 1.99
C GLY A 82 11.67 22.34 2.89
N ARG A 83 12.84 22.47 3.50
CA ARG A 83 13.43 21.41 4.34
C ARG A 83 12.66 21.21 5.63
N ILE A 84 12.32 19.95 5.94
CA ILE A 84 11.64 19.56 7.19
C ILE A 84 12.51 18.69 8.09
N LEU A 85 13.28 17.73 7.52
CA LEU A 85 14.13 16.81 8.28
C LEU A 85 15.49 16.70 7.61
N ARG A 86 16.55 16.49 8.41
CA ARG A 86 17.91 16.24 7.91
C ARG A 86 18.68 15.34 8.86
N ALA A 87 19.35 14.30 8.33
CA ALA A 87 20.14 13.37 9.14
C ALA A 87 21.37 12.84 8.38
N PRO A 88 22.43 12.40 9.09
CA PRO A 88 23.50 11.63 8.47
C PRO A 88 23.00 10.27 7.99
N VAL A 89 23.68 9.71 6.98
CA VAL A 89 23.43 8.35 6.48
C VAL A 89 24.73 7.58 6.33
N SER A 90 24.62 6.27 6.07
CA SER A 90 25.74 5.45 5.58
C SER A 90 25.24 4.66 4.38
N THR A 91 25.72 5.02 3.20
CA THR A 91 25.35 4.43 1.90
C THR A 91 26.24 3.24 1.54
N GLY A 92 26.11 2.72 0.33
CA GLY A 92 26.89 1.59 -0.17
C GLY A 92 28.38 1.89 -0.24
N GLN A 93 29.20 0.95 0.25
CA GLN A 93 30.66 1.01 0.18
C GLN A 93 31.16 0.70 -1.23
N THR A 94 32.46 0.93 -1.48
CA THR A 94 33.12 0.63 -2.75
C THR A 94 32.85 -0.81 -3.20
N GLY A 95 32.38 -0.96 -4.45
CA GLY A 95 31.95 -2.23 -5.05
C GLY A 95 30.49 -2.63 -4.71
N TYR A 96 29.80 -1.85 -3.86
CA TYR A 96 28.40 -1.97 -3.49
C TYR A 96 27.74 -0.59 -3.43
N GLU A 97 28.17 0.32 -4.25
CA GLU A 97 27.72 1.71 -4.23
C GLU A 97 26.18 1.79 -4.34
N THR A 98 25.59 2.70 -3.59
CA THR A 98 24.20 3.08 -3.80
C THR A 98 24.11 3.84 -5.12
N PRO A 99 23.38 3.35 -6.14
CA PRO A 99 23.35 4.01 -7.44
C PRO A 99 22.73 5.39 -7.38
N ALA A 100 23.39 6.40 -7.91
CA ALA A 100 22.78 7.70 -8.12
C ALA A 100 21.62 7.61 -9.10
N GLY A 101 20.51 8.27 -8.79
CA GLY A 101 19.32 8.15 -9.61
C GLY A 101 18.05 8.67 -8.95
N ILE A 102 16.94 8.46 -9.64
CA ILE A 102 15.60 8.86 -9.22
C ILE A 102 14.80 7.61 -8.90
N TYR A 103 14.21 7.58 -7.71
CA TYR A 103 13.46 6.46 -7.17
C TYR A 103 12.17 6.94 -6.50
N SER A 104 11.37 6.00 -6.01
CA SER A 104 10.27 6.25 -5.11
C SER A 104 10.17 5.15 -4.05
N VAL A 105 9.54 5.44 -2.92
CA VAL A 105 9.25 4.42 -1.90
C VAL A 105 8.20 3.46 -2.44
N ILE A 106 8.55 2.19 -2.59
CA ILE A 106 7.70 1.16 -3.21
C ILE A 106 7.15 0.13 -2.22
N GLN A 107 7.79 0.01 -1.05
CA GLN A 107 7.38 -0.89 0.02
C GLN A 107 7.82 -0.32 1.36
N LYS A 108 7.05 -0.57 2.42
CA LYS A 108 7.37 -0.15 3.79
C LYS A 108 7.07 -1.29 4.75
N GLU A 109 8.06 -1.64 5.59
CA GLU A 109 7.93 -2.63 6.64
C GLU A 109 8.62 -2.12 7.90
N ALA A 110 7.91 -2.11 9.04
CA ALA A 110 8.46 -1.64 10.29
C ALA A 110 9.57 -2.59 10.81
N GLU A 111 9.35 -3.88 10.64
CA GLU A 111 10.32 -4.93 10.92
C GLU A 111 10.61 -5.70 9.63
N HIS A 112 11.85 -5.70 9.19
CA HIS A 112 12.30 -6.39 7.99
C HIS A 112 13.66 -7.02 8.21
N TYR A 113 13.87 -8.19 7.65
CA TYR A 113 15.14 -8.90 7.64
C TYR A 113 15.57 -9.14 6.19
N SER A 114 16.85 -8.89 5.91
CA SER A 114 17.38 -9.04 4.58
C SER A 114 17.39 -10.50 4.15
N ASN A 115 16.72 -10.83 3.07
CA ASN A 115 16.82 -12.14 2.42
C ASN A 115 18.07 -12.30 1.54
N LEU A 116 18.86 -11.24 1.38
CA LEU A 116 20.07 -11.21 0.53
C LEU A 116 21.36 -11.25 1.36
N TYR A 117 21.33 -10.79 2.64
CA TYR A 117 22.51 -10.62 3.49
C TYR A 117 22.25 -11.12 4.90
N ASP A 118 22.47 -12.43 5.13
CA ASP A 118 22.56 -13.10 6.44
C ASP A 118 21.49 -12.66 7.47
N ASP A 119 20.23 -12.55 7.03
CA ASP A 119 19.09 -12.10 7.85
C ASP A 119 19.35 -10.78 8.62
N ALA A 120 20.16 -9.87 8.03
CA ALA A 120 20.47 -8.59 8.65
C ALA A 120 19.19 -7.80 8.94
N SER A 121 19.05 -7.31 10.18
CA SER A 121 17.90 -6.52 10.59
C SER A 121 17.89 -5.15 9.91
N MET A 122 16.73 -4.78 9.34
CA MET A 122 16.48 -3.54 8.64
C MET A 122 15.23 -2.84 9.19
N PRO A 123 15.25 -2.33 10.44
CA PRO A 123 14.09 -1.69 11.06
C PRO A 123 13.63 -0.47 10.27
N PHE A 124 12.31 -0.25 10.19
CA PHE A 124 11.68 0.86 9.46
C PHE A 124 12.08 0.92 7.99
N MET A 125 12.16 -0.25 7.36
CA MET A 125 12.56 -0.40 5.96
C MET A 125 11.59 0.30 5.02
N GLN A 126 12.14 1.11 4.11
CA GLN A 126 11.47 1.76 3.00
C GLN A 126 12.24 1.42 1.72
N ARG A 127 11.71 0.45 0.97
CA ARG A 127 12.33 -0.05 -0.26
C ARG A 127 12.18 0.96 -1.39
N ILE A 128 13.24 1.14 -2.17
CA ILE A 128 13.26 2.04 -3.34
C ILE A 128 13.58 1.32 -4.66
N THR A 129 14.09 0.08 -4.61
CA THR A 129 14.29 -0.77 -5.79
C THR A 129 13.86 -2.21 -5.49
N TRP A 130 13.38 -2.93 -6.50
CA TRP A 130 13.11 -4.37 -6.35
C TRP A 130 14.39 -5.20 -6.30
N SER A 131 15.50 -4.68 -6.80
CA SER A 131 16.81 -5.26 -6.62
C SER A 131 17.29 -5.27 -5.16
N GLY A 132 16.61 -4.57 -4.23
CA GLY A 132 16.80 -4.71 -2.79
C GLY A 132 17.39 -3.49 -2.08
N ILE A 133 17.53 -2.34 -2.74
CA ILE A 133 17.99 -1.10 -2.09
C ILE A 133 16.83 -0.49 -1.30
N ALA A 134 17.11 -0.11 -0.04
CA ALA A 134 16.15 0.49 0.87
C ALA A 134 16.79 1.52 1.80
N LEU A 135 15.97 2.44 2.31
CA LEU A 135 16.29 3.24 3.49
C LEU A 135 15.85 2.48 4.73
N HIS A 136 16.69 2.41 5.77
CA HIS A 136 16.33 1.71 7.02
C HIS A 136 17.20 2.20 8.20
N ALA A 137 16.82 1.87 9.42
CA ALA A 137 17.66 2.11 10.59
C ALA A 137 18.89 1.21 10.55
N GLY A 138 20.08 1.76 10.92
CA GLY A 138 21.30 0.97 10.95
C GLY A 138 22.48 1.72 11.56
N VAL A 139 23.60 1.01 11.67
CA VAL A 139 24.84 1.58 12.20
C VAL A 139 25.46 2.55 11.20
N LEU A 140 25.85 3.72 11.67
CA LEU A 140 26.48 4.78 10.90
C LEU A 140 27.94 4.97 11.34
N PRO A 141 28.91 4.41 10.63
CA PRO A 141 30.34 4.57 10.95
C PRO A 141 30.90 5.94 10.52
N GLY A 142 30.09 6.79 9.85
CA GLY A 142 30.51 8.10 9.36
C GLY A 142 31.08 8.08 7.93
N HIS A 143 30.99 6.93 7.25
CA HIS A 143 31.41 6.74 5.86
C HIS A 143 30.50 5.69 5.18
N PRO A 144 30.52 5.54 3.84
CA PRO A 144 29.84 4.46 3.14
C PRO A 144 30.30 3.08 3.66
N ALA A 145 29.33 2.24 4.11
CA ALA A 145 29.66 0.93 4.71
C ALA A 145 28.56 -0.12 4.51
N SER A 146 27.51 0.17 3.73
CA SER A 146 26.45 -0.79 3.42
C SER A 146 26.74 -1.59 2.15
N HIS A 147 25.85 -2.51 1.82
CA HIS A 147 25.86 -3.22 0.54
C HIS A 147 24.86 -2.62 -0.46
N GLY A 148 24.72 -1.28 -0.45
CA GLY A 148 23.84 -0.53 -1.35
C GLY A 148 22.66 0.15 -0.63
N CYS A 149 22.20 -0.34 0.51
CA CYS A 149 21.15 0.30 1.29
C CYS A 149 21.60 1.63 1.92
N ILE A 150 20.65 2.46 2.29
CA ILE A 150 20.87 3.76 2.93
C ILE A 150 20.51 3.61 4.40
N ARG A 151 21.54 3.47 5.26
CA ARG A 151 21.36 3.36 6.70
C ARG A 151 21.15 4.74 7.31
N MET A 152 20.22 4.85 8.26
CA MET A 152 19.84 6.08 8.96
C MET A 152 19.90 5.87 10.48
N PRO A 153 20.00 6.94 11.30
CA PRO A 153 19.80 6.86 12.75
C PRO A 153 18.42 6.27 13.06
N HIS A 154 18.32 5.43 14.10
CA HIS A 154 17.10 4.68 14.42
C HIS A 154 15.88 5.59 14.60
N GLY A 155 15.93 6.60 15.46
CA GLY A 155 14.81 7.51 15.70
C GLY A 155 14.46 8.36 14.47
N PHE A 156 15.45 8.70 13.61
CA PHE A 156 15.15 9.35 12.33
C PHE A 156 14.42 8.40 11.36
N ALA A 157 14.85 7.15 11.26
CA ALA A 157 14.22 6.14 10.39
C ALA A 157 12.78 5.87 10.83
N GLU A 158 12.52 5.77 12.15
CA GLU A 158 11.19 5.62 12.71
C GLU A 158 10.28 6.80 12.37
N ARG A 159 10.75 8.03 12.61
CA ARG A 159 10.01 9.25 12.26
C ARG A 159 9.73 9.34 10.76
N LEU A 160 10.74 9.11 9.93
CA LEU A 160 10.59 9.13 8.48
C LEU A 160 9.58 8.07 8.03
N PHE A 161 9.64 6.88 8.60
CA PHE A 161 8.68 5.82 8.32
C PHE A 161 7.24 6.24 8.68
N GLY A 162 7.04 6.90 9.81
CA GLY A 162 5.72 7.39 10.24
C GLY A 162 5.13 8.50 9.36
N THR A 163 5.98 9.29 8.69
CA THR A 163 5.55 10.49 7.92
C THR A 163 5.48 10.27 6.42
N THR A 164 6.20 9.30 5.88
CA THR A 164 6.26 9.02 4.44
C THR A 164 5.16 8.08 3.99
N SER A 165 4.79 8.18 2.71
CA SER A 165 3.84 7.29 2.03
C SER A 165 4.50 6.61 0.83
N LEU A 166 3.88 5.52 0.35
CA LEU A 166 4.27 4.92 -0.92
C LEU A 166 4.21 5.97 -2.04
N GLY A 167 5.18 5.93 -2.94
CA GLY A 167 5.32 6.90 -4.02
C GLY A 167 6.09 8.17 -3.66
N MET A 168 6.46 8.41 -2.39
CA MET A 168 7.36 9.53 -2.06
C MET A 168 8.65 9.41 -2.87
N ARG A 169 9.03 10.50 -3.53
CA ARG A 169 10.22 10.51 -4.39
C ARG A 169 11.50 10.48 -3.57
N VAL A 170 12.47 9.71 -4.04
CA VAL A 170 13.83 9.62 -3.45
C VAL A 170 14.85 9.91 -4.54
N LEU A 171 15.59 10.98 -4.39
CA LEU A 171 16.67 11.39 -5.28
C LEU A 171 17.99 11.01 -4.62
N VAL A 172 18.75 10.11 -5.23
CA VAL A 172 20.11 9.78 -4.81
C VAL A 172 21.06 10.57 -5.70
N VAL A 173 21.74 11.54 -5.10
CA VAL A 173 22.57 12.53 -5.82
C VAL A 173 24.04 12.39 -5.43
N PRO A 174 24.99 12.67 -6.34
CA PRO A 174 26.41 12.65 -6.00
C PRO A 174 26.78 13.67 -4.91
N SER A 175 26.22 14.89 -4.99
CA SER A 175 26.44 15.97 -4.02
C SER A 175 25.13 16.56 -3.55
N ASP A 176 25.09 17.08 -2.31
CA ASP A 176 23.88 17.67 -1.72
C ASP A 176 23.38 18.88 -2.50
N VAL A 177 22.08 18.93 -2.75
CA VAL A 177 21.43 19.98 -3.55
C VAL A 177 20.11 20.39 -2.91
N THR A 178 19.84 21.70 -2.90
CA THR A 178 18.57 22.26 -2.42
C THR A 178 17.63 22.47 -3.58
N PRO A 179 16.36 22.00 -3.52
CA PRO A 179 15.32 22.36 -4.46
C PRO A 179 15.11 23.87 -4.48
N VAL A 180 14.95 24.45 -5.66
CA VAL A 180 14.70 25.88 -5.83
C VAL A 180 13.32 26.13 -6.43
N ALA A 181 12.69 27.24 -6.06
CA ALA A 181 11.45 27.68 -6.70
C ALA A 181 11.68 27.86 -8.21
N PHE A 182 10.76 27.34 -9.01
CA PHE A 182 10.95 27.27 -10.45
C PHE A 182 9.66 27.61 -11.19
N SER A 183 9.80 28.35 -12.29
CA SER A 183 8.68 28.68 -13.18
C SER A 183 9.15 28.63 -14.63
N HIS A 184 8.36 27.98 -15.47
CA HIS A 184 8.63 27.86 -16.90
C HIS A 184 7.34 27.66 -17.69
N PRO A 185 7.17 28.30 -18.88
CA PRO A 185 5.94 28.19 -19.69
C PRO A 185 5.61 26.74 -20.14
N ALA A 186 6.62 25.91 -20.31
CA ALA A 186 6.45 24.51 -20.72
C ALA A 186 6.01 23.57 -19.59
N LEU A 187 5.96 24.03 -18.33
CA LEU A 187 5.43 23.23 -17.24
C LEU A 187 3.89 23.20 -17.26
N PHE A 188 3.35 22.05 -16.88
CA PHE A 188 1.92 21.79 -16.96
C PHE A 188 1.14 22.58 -15.93
N LYS A 189 0.01 23.15 -16.36
CA LYS A 189 -0.97 23.83 -15.49
C LYS A 189 -2.22 23.00 -15.38
N PRO A 190 -2.86 22.96 -14.20
CA PRO A 190 -4.12 22.26 -14.05
C PRO A 190 -5.20 22.83 -14.98
N LYS A 191 -5.85 21.96 -15.77
CA LYS A 191 -7.03 22.34 -16.52
C LYS A 191 -8.18 22.54 -15.55
N PRO A 192 -8.98 23.63 -15.65
CA PRO A 192 -10.18 23.76 -14.84
C PRO A 192 -11.07 22.54 -15.00
N LEU A 193 -11.56 21.96 -13.90
CA LEU A 193 -12.60 20.94 -13.96
C LEU A 193 -13.80 21.61 -14.61
N GLY A 194 -14.10 21.22 -15.85
CA GLY A 194 -15.21 21.78 -16.61
C GLY A 194 -16.51 21.70 -15.82
N SER A 195 -17.38 22.65 -15.99
CA SER A 195 -18.68 22.80 -15.36
C SER A 195 -19.68 21.67 -15.71
N GLU A 196 -19.24 20.53 -16.16
CA GLU A 196 -20.09 19.41 -16.61
C GLU A 196 -20.61 18.49 -15.50
N VAL A 197 -20.49 18.88 -14.22
CA VAL A 197 -21.26 18.26 -13.14
C VAL A 197 -22.04 19.33 -12.40
N SER A 198 -22.76 20.16 -13.14
CA SER A 198 -23.95 20.82 -12.62
C SER A 198 -25.08 19.79 -12.71
N LEU A 199 -25.36 19.11 -11.60
CA LEU A 199 -26.69 18.53 -11.39
C LEU A 199 -27.66 19.71 -11.39
N ALA A 200 -28.18 20.00 -12.56
CA ALA A 200 -29.12 21.10 -12.79
C ALA A 200 -30.36 20.88 -11.94
N ALA A 201 -30.53 21.74 -10.94
CA ALA A 201 -31.87 22.14 -10.53
C ALA A 201 -32.33 23.20 -11.58
N PRO A 202 -33.54 23.10 -12.13
CA PRO A 202 -34.01 24.05 -13.13
C PRO A 202 -34.43 25.37 -12.46
N GLY A 203 -33.83 26.47 -12.91
CA GLY A 203 -34.40 27.81 -12.75
C GLY A 203 -33.63 28.78 -11.87
N SER A 204 -32.72 29.55 -12.49
CA SER A 204 -32.66 31.02 -12.30
C SER A 204 -31.56 31.59 -13.20
N ALA A 205 -31.92 32.62 -13.96
CA ALA A 205 -31.11 33.32 -14.94
C ALA A 205 -30.01 34.20 -14.28
N PRO A 206 -28.93 34.55 -15.01
CA PRO A 206 -27.80 35.29 -14.45
C PRO A 206 -28.06 36.79 -14.39
N ALA A 207 -27.84 37.39 -13.25
CA ALA A 207 -27.70 38.83 -13.10
C ALA A 207 -26.22 39.20 -13.24
N ARG A 208 -25.91 40.01 -14.28
CA ARG A 208 -24.66 40.73 -14.38
C ARG A 208 -24.62 41.80 -13.30
N GLN A 209 -23.54 41.90 -12.57
CA GLN A 209 -23.19 43.10 -11.82
C GLN A 209 -21.72 43.40 -12.04
N ASP A 210 -21.51 44.48 -12.79
CA ASP A 210 -20.27 45.26 -12.88
C ASP A 210 -20.00 45.92 -11.52
N GLN A 211 -18.80 45.77 -10.98
CA GLN A 211 -18.29 46.68 -9.95
C GLN A 211 -16.81 46.98 -10.17
N PRO A 212 -16.38 48.24 -9.95
CA PRO A 212 -15.09 48.72 -10.35
C PRO A 212 -13.96 48.47 -9.36
N MET A 213 -12.79 48.34 -9.93
CA MET A 213 -11.49 48.26 -9.28
C MET A 213 -11.25 49.41 -8.29
N ARG A 214 -10.88 49.12 -7.06
CA ARG A 214 -10.25 50.09 -6.15
C ARG A 214 -8.82 49.64 -5.84
N LEU A 215 -7.89 50.44 -6.30
CA LEU A 215 -6.52 50.49 -5.82
C LEU A 215 -6.52 51.04 -4.38
N GLY A 216 -5.91 50.33 -3.47
CA GLY A 216 -5.63 50.79 -2.10
C GLY A 216 -4.23 50.38 -1.71
N ALA A 217 -3.41 51.35 -1.38
CA ALA A 217 -2.01 51.24 -1.07
C ALA A 217 -1.74 50.69 0.36
N GLY A 218 -0.64 49.97 0.52
CA GLY A 218 0.33 50.07 1.62
C GLY A 218 -0.12 49.60 3.00
N GLY A 219 0.56 48.58 3.50
CA GLY A 219 0.60 48.19 4.90
C GLY A 219 1.43 46.91 5.07
N ASP A 220 2.66 47.07 5.54
CA ASP A 220 3.54 46.00 5.96
C ASP A 220 2.93 45.27 7.18
N ASP A 221 2.56 44.01 6.98
CA ASP A 221 2.41 43.03 8.06
C ASP A 221 2.80 41.64 7.52
N ALA A 222 4.11 41.44 7.45
CA ALA A 222 4.73 40.15 7.17
C ALA A 222 4.75 39.33 8.48
N ASN A 223 3.83 38.45 8.71
CA ASN A 223 4.04 37.16 9.39
C ASN A 223 2.76 36.49 9.90
N VAL A 224 1.82 36.21 9.00
CA VAL A 224 0.76 35.23 9.29
C VAL A 224 0.83 34.19 8.16
N PRO A 225 1.09 32.91 8.46
CA PRO A 225 0.98 31.89 7.42
C PRO A 225 -0.45 31.88 6.89
N PRO A 226 -0.67 31.89 5.57
CA PRO A 226 -2.00 31.89 5.00
C PRO A 226 -2.74 30.63 5.47
N PRO A 227 -4.03 30.72 5.79
CA PRO A 227 -4.82 29.55 6.16
C PRO A 227 -4.79 28.55 5.01
N THR A 228 -4.35 27.33 5.27
CA THR A 228 -4.29 26.22 4.33
C THR A 228 -5.69 25.74 3.99
N ILE A 229 -6.47 26.56 3.26
CA ILE A 229 -7.75 26.12 2.69
C ILE A 229 -7.38 25.30 1.44
N PRO A 230 -7.73 24.02 1.37
CA PRO A 230 -7.46 23.21 0.20
C PRO A 230 -8.13 23.84 -1.03
N PRO A 231 -7.46 23.95 -2.17
CA PRO A 231 -8.05 24.49 -3.39
C PRO A 231 -9.35 23.76 -3.76
N LYS A 232 -10.34 24.45 -4.31
CA LYS A 232 -11.65 23.90 -4.72
C LYS A 232 -11.52 22.59 -5.51
N ARG A 233 -10.54 22.50 -6.40
CA ARG A 233 -10.30 21.30 -7.21
C ARG A 233 -9.98 20.07 -6.37
N LEU A 234 -9.09 20.18 -5.39
CA LEU A 234 -8.73 19.08 -4.50
C LEU A 234 -9.91 18.67 -3.60
N GLN A 235 -10.73 19.63 -3.15
CA GLN A 235 -11.97 19.36 -2.40
C GLN A 235 -12.95 18.58 -3.27
N THR A 236 -13.14 18.97 -4.54
CA THR A 236 -14.04 18.28 -5.46
C THR A 236 -13.57 16.84 -5.74
N LEU A 237 -12.29 16.62 -6.05
CA LEU A 237 -11.75 15.27 -6.26
C LEU A 237 -11.85 14.40 -5.01
N LYS A 238 -11.57 14.97 -3.82
CA LYS A 238 -11.74 14.27 -2.54
C LYS A 238 -13.21 13.92 -2.29
N SER A 239 -14.15 14.81 -2.56
CA SER A 239 -15.57 14.53 -2.38
C SER A 239 -16.07 13.45 -3.32
N ILE A 240 -15.64 13.44 -4.58
CA ILE A 240 -15.94 12.38 -5.56
C ILE A 240 -15.37 11.05 -5.09
N ALA A 241 -14.10 11.01 -4.69
CA ALA A 241 -13.47 9.79 -4.21
C ALA A 241 -14.13 9.26 -2.93
N ALA A 242 -14.49 10.13 -1.98
CA ALA A 242 -15.21 9.78 -0.78
C ALA A 242 -16.61 9.23 -1.09
N ALA A 243 -17.35 9.86 -2.00
CA ALA A 243 -18.67 9.39 -2.44
C ALA A 243 -18.59 8.00 -3.08
N LYS A 244 -17.60 7.77 -3.96
CA LYS A 244 -17.38 6.46 -4.59
C LYS A 244 -16.92 5.39 -3.60
N ALA A 245 -16.15 5.76 -2.58
CA ALA A 245 -15.78 4.84 -1.50
C ALA A 245 -17.01 4.44 -0.66
N ALA A 246 -17.87 5.40 -0.30
CA ALA A 246 -19.11 5.12 0.41
C ALA A 246 -20.09 4.26 -0.42
N GLU A 247 -20.17 4.49 -1.74
CA GLU A 247 -20.97 3.67 -2.66
C GLU A 247 -20.45 2.22 -2.70
N ALA A 248 -19.13 2.02 -2.73
CA ALA A 248 -18.50 0.70 -2.71
C ALA A 248 -18.76 -0.03 -1.37
N GLU A 249 -18.70 0.67 -0.25
CA GLU A 249 -19.01 0.11 1.07
C GLU A 249 -20.48 -0.30 1.17
N ALA A 250 -21.39 0.54 0.70
CA ALA A 250 -22.83 0.22 0.66
C ALA A 250 -23.13 -1.00 -0.23
N ALA A 251 -22.47 -1.09 -1.38
CA ALA A 251 -22.59 -2.25 -2.28
C ALA A 251 -22.03 -3.53 -1.65
N ALA A 252 -20.92 -3.44 -0.93
CA ALA A 252 -20.33 -4.57 -0.20
C ALA A 252 -21.31 -5.09 0.87
N LYS A 253 -21.91 -4.20 1.66
CA LYS A 253 -22.89 -4.56 2.66
C LYS A 253 -24.12 -5.27 2.06
N LYS A 254 -24.66 -4.73 0.97
CA LYS A 254 -25.77 -5.38 0.23
C LYS A 254 -25.41 -6.77 -0.27
N ALA A 255 -24.20 -6.96 -0.79
CA ALA A 255 -23.74 -8.27 -1.27
C ALA A 255 -23.64 -9.28 -0.13
N ASP A 256 -23.11 -8.88 1.04
CA ASP A 256 -23.03 -9.73 2.22
C ASP A 256 -24.42 -10.08 2.79
N GLU A 257 -25.35 -9.14 2.81
CA GLU A 257 -26.74 -9.36 3.21
C GLU A 257 -27.46 -10.34 2.26
N ALA A 258 -27.34 -10.16 0.95
CA ALA A 258 -27.93 -11.05 -0.05
C ALA A 258 -27.33 -12.47 0.03
N ARG A 259 -26.03 -12.59 0.22
CA ARG A 259 -25.36 -13.88 0.45
C ARG A 259 -25.86 -14.58 1.70
N ALA A 260 -26.01 -13.84 2.80
CA ALA A 260 -26.56 -14.36 4.05
C ALA A 260 -28.01 -14.82 3.91
N ALA A 261 -28.84 -14.08 3.14
CA ALA A 261 -30.22 -14.46 2.86
C ALA A 261 -30.30 -15.77 2.08
N ALA A 262 -29.51 -15.91 1.00
CA ALA A 262 -29.43 -17.16 0.23
C ALA A 262 -28.91 -18.34 1.07
N ALA A 263 -27.95 -18.11 1.95
CA ALA A 263 -27.40 -19.14 2.85
C ALA A 263 -28.45 -19.62 3.86
N ARG A 264 -29.32 -18.74 4.36
CA ARG A 264 -30.40 -19.12 5.31
C ARG A 264 -31.48 -19.99 4.65
N LEU A 265 -31.81 -19.74 3.40
CA LEU A 265 -32.81 -20.52 2.65
C LEU A 265 -32.31 -21.91 2.23
N GLY A 266 -31.00 -22.06 2.06
CA GLY A 266 -30.36 -23.28 1.54
C GLY A 266 -30.74 -24.58 2.29
N PRO A 267 -30.61 -24.65 3.62
CA PRO A 267 -30.91 -25.85 4.40
C PRO A 267 -32.38 -26.29 4.31
N ASP A 268 -33.31 -25.34 4.30
CA ASP A 268 -34.74 -25.64 4.25
C ASP A 268 -35.18 -26.12 2.86
N ALA A 269 -34.67 -25.51 1.81
CA ALA A 269 -34.89 -25.96 0.45
C ALA A 269 -34.28 -27.34 0.21
N ALA A 270 -33.09 -27.62 0.74
CA ALA A 270 -32.46 -28.93 0.63
C ALA A 270 -33.25 -30.03 1.36
N ARG A 271 -33.80 -29.72 2.54
CA ARG A 271 -34.64 -30.66 3.32
C ARG A 271 -35.94 -30.98 2.57
N SER A 272 -36.65 -30.01 2.06
CA SER A 272 -37.90 -30.22 1.32
C SER A 272 -37.67 -30.95 0.00
N LEU A 273 -36.60 -30.64 -0.75
CA LEU A 273 -36.23 -31.38 -1.95
C LEU A 273 -35.88 -32.86 -1.67
N LYS A 274 -35.23 -33.13 -0.51
CA LYS A 274 -34.97 -34.51 -0.08
C LYS A 274 -36.27 -35.25 0.26
N ALA A 275 -37.23 -34.59 0.89
CA ALA A 275 -38.55 -35.15 1.17
C ALA A 275 -39.33 -35.46 -0.11
N GLN A 276 -39.33 -34.57 -1.10
CA GLN A 276 -39.91 -34.80 -2.39
C GLN A 276 -39.31 -36.02 -3.11
N ARG A 277 -37.98 -36.15 -3.18
CA ARG A 277 -37.30 -37.28 -3.78
C ARG A 277 -37.64 -38.61 -3.06
N LEU A 278 -37.83 -38.58 -1.74
CA LEU A 278 -38.26 -39.73 -0.99
C LEU A 278 -39.70 -40.15 -1.38
N ALA A 279 -40.61 -39.17 -1.49
CA ALA A 279 -41.99 -39.43 -1.90
C ALA A 279 -42.06 -39.95 -3.37
N GLU A 280 -41.23 -39.43 -4.28
CA GLU A 280 -41.06 -39.93 -5.64
C GLU A 280 -40.63 -41.43 -5.64
N ALA A 281 -39.67 -41.77 -4.82
CA ALA A 281 -39.19 -43.14 -4.69
C ALA A 281 -40.27 -44.08 -4.11
N VAL A 282 -41.06 -43.62 -3.13
CA VAL A 282 -42.20 -44.38 -2.56
C VAL A 282 -43.27 -44.61 -3.61
N LYS A 283 -43.64 -43.58 -4.39
CA LYS A 283 -44.60 -43.75 -5.48
C LYS A 283 -44.11 -44.73 -6.53
N ALA A 284 -42.88 -44.59 -7.00
CA ALA A 284 -42.29 -45.48 -7.99
C ALA A 284 -42.30 -46.95 -7.52
N LYS A 285 -42.07 -47.20 -6.19
CA LYS A 285 -42.16 -48.54 -5.60
C LYS A 285 -43.58 -49.05 -5.54
N ALA A 286 -44.57 -48.19 -5.23
CA ALA A 286 -46.00 -48.55 -5.20
C ALA A 286 -46.49 -48.88 -6.62
N ASP A 287 -46.12 -48.06 -7.63
CA ASP A 287 -46.44 -48.33 -9.03
C ASP A 287 -45.89 -49.69 -9.52
N ALA A 288 -44.62 -49.95 -9.21
CA ALA A 288 -43.99 -51.22 -9.57
C ALA A 288 -44.66 -52.43 -8.92
N ALA A 289 -45.07 -52.29 -7.64
CA ALA A 289 -45.81 -53.33 -6.92
C ALA A 289 -47.20 -53.57 -7.50
N LEU A 290 -47.93 -52.51 -7.84
CA LEU A 290 -49.23 -52.60 -8.50
C LEU A 290 -49.13 -53.31 -9.85
N LYS A 291 -48.16 -52.95 -10.66
CA LYS A 291 -47.90 -53.58 -11.97
C LYS A 291 -47.63 -55.08 -11.80
N SER A 292 -46.84 -55.48 -10.84
CA SER A 292 -46.58 -56.90 -10.55
C SER A 292 -47.87 -57.65 -10.17
N VAL A 293 -48.75 -57.04 -9.39
CA VAL A 293 -50.05 -57.63 -9.01
C VAL A 293 -51.00 -57.72 -10.23
N GLU A 294 -50.99 -56.73 -11.09
CA GLU A 294 -51.77 -56.74 -12.35
C GLU A 294 -51.33 -57.85 -13.32
N GLU A 295 -50.00 -58.04 -13.44
CA GLU A 295 -49.43 -59.15 -14.21
C GLU A 295 -49.81 -60.51 -13.65
N ALA A 296 -49.80 -60.64 -12.29
CA ALA A 296 -50.26 -61.85 -11.63
C ALA A 296 -51.77 -62.13 -11.83
N LEU A 297 -52.58 -61.08 -11.74
CA LEU A 297 -54.02 -61.16 -12.02
C LEU A 297 -54.27 -61.59 -13.48
N ALA A 298 -53.59 -61.00 -14.43
CA ALA A 298 -53.71 -61.37 -15.84
C ALA A 298 -53.33 -62.83 -16.10
N THR A 299 -52.24 -63.30 -15.44
CA THR A 299 -51.81 -64.69 -15.52
C THR A 299 -52.83 -65.65 -14.91
N ALA A 300 -53.38 -65.33 -13.73
CA ALA A 300 -54.40 -66.14 -13.07
C ALA A 300 -55.72 -66.21 -13.84
N SER A 301 -56.13 -65.12 -14.49
CA SER A 301 -57.34 -65.02 -15.30
C SER A 301 -57.21 -65.70 -16.67
N GLY A 302 -56.00 -65.73 -17.28
CA GLY A 302 -55.70 -66.35 -18.56
C GLY A 302 -55.34 -67.82 -18.47
N ALA A 303 -55.34 -68.46 -17.31
CA ALA A 303 -55.05 -69.88 -17.16
C ALA A 303 -56.12 -70.77 -17.76
N THR A 304 -55.72 -71.92 -18.30
CA THR A 304 -56.65 -72.86 -18.96
C THR A 304 -57.73 -73.41 -18.00
N ASN A 305 -57.49 -73.31 -16.68
CA ASN A 305 -58.48 -73.72 -15.68
C ASN A 305 -58.42 -72.70 -14.52
N PRO A 306 -59.05 -71.51 -14.62
CA PRO A 306 -58.95 -70.46 -13.65
C PRO A 306 -59.59 -70.82 -12.31
N ASN A 307 -58.84 -70.60 -11.24
CA ASN A 307 -59.33 -70.83 -9.88
C ASN A 307 -59.99 -69.50 -9.38
N PRO A 308 -61.33 -69.51 -9.12
CA PRO A 308 -62.07 -68.35 -8.69
C PRO A 308 -61.51 -67.68 -7.43
N THR A 309 -61.09 -68.44 -6.42
CA THR A 309 -60.55 -67.92 -5.16
C THR A 309 -59.17 -67.24 -5.36
N THR A 310 -58.39 -67.66 -6.38
CA THR A 310 -57.11 -67.04 -6.72
C THR A 310 -57.32 -65.73 -7.44
N ILE A 311 -58.30 -65.66 -8.34
CA ILE A 311 -58.67 -64.43 -9.03
C ILE A 311 -59.22 -63.38 -8.06
N GLU A 312 -60.12 -63.79 -7.15
CA GLU A 312 -60.68 -62.89 -6.12
C GLU A 312 -59.60 -62.31 -5.22
N ARG A 313 -58.63 -63.11 -4.73
CA ARG A 313 -57.47 -62.64 -3.98
C ARG A 313 -56.57 -61.68 -4.77
N ALA A 314 -56.37 -61.94 -6.05
CA ALA A 314 -55.59 -61.08 -6.93
C ALA A 314 -56.31 -59.75 -7.19
N GLN A 315 -57.64 -59.74 -7.34
CA GLN A 315 -58.46 -58.54 -7.44
C GLN A 315 -58.41 -57.68 -6.16
N GLU A 316 -58.53 -58.33 -4.99
CA GLU A 316 -58.40 -57.65 -3.71
C GLU A 316 -56.96 -57.07 -3.53
N ALA A 317 -55.93 -57.80 -3.92
CA ALA A 317 -54.56 -57.34 -3.89
C ALA A 317 -54.36 -56.13 -4.84
N LYS A 318 -54.97 -56.14 -6.04
CA LYS A 318 -54.97 -55.01 -6.96
C LYS A 318 -55.62 -53.76 -6.35
N ALA A 319 -56.80 -53.91 -5.75
CA ALA A 319 -57.50 -52.82 -5.08
C ALA A 319 -56.64 -52.20 -3.93
N LYS A 320 -56.00 -53.07 -3.12
CA LYS A 320 -55.05 -52.62 -2.08
C LYS A 320 -53.80 -51.99 -2.67
N GLY A 321 -53.30 -52.48 -3.79
CA GLY A 321 -52.17 -51.90 -4.52
C GLY A 321 -52.50 -50.49 -5.07
N GLN A 322 -53.68 -50.33 -5.68
CA GLN A 322 -54.17 -49.07 -6.19
C GLN A 322 -54.30 -48.02 -5.06
N ALA A 323 -54.91 -48.41 -3.92
CA ALA A 323 -55.01 -47.49 -2.77
C ALA A 323 -53.65 -47.01 -2.27
N LYS A 324 -52.61 -47.86 -2.31
CA LYS A 324 -51.23 -47.47 -1.98
C LYS A 324 -50.61 -46.51 -2.99
N VAL A 325 -50.89 -46.70 -4.28
CA VAL A 325 -50.44 -45.76 -5.31
C VAL A 325 -51.09 -44.41 -5.14
N ASP A 326 -52.42 -44.39 -4.86
CA ASP A 326 -53.17 -43.15 -4.67
C ASP A 326 -52.68 -42.39 -3.43
N GLU A 327 -52.40 -43.13 -2.33
CA GLU A 327 -51.81 -42.53 -1.14
C GLU A 327 -50.40 -41.98 -1.42
N ALA A 328 -49.54 -42.75 -2.07
CA ALA A 328 -48.19 -42.29 -2.44
C ALA A 328 -48.20 -41.11 -3.40
N GLN A 329 -49.15 -41.06 -4.31
CA GLN A 329 -49.36 -39.88 -5.19
C GLN A 329 -49.75 -38.65 -4.40
N ALA A 330 -50.67 -38.76 -3.43
CA ALA A 330 -51.09 -37.64 -2.58
C ALA A 330 -49.90 -37.16 -1.71
N GLN A 331 -49.07 -38.09 -1.22
CA GLN A 331 -47.82 -37.72 -0.46
C GLN A 331 -46.83 -37.00 -1.36
N LEU A 332 -46.64 -37.41 -2.61
CA LEU A 332 -45.76 -36.77 -3.55
C LEU A 332 -46.25 -35.35 -3.89
N GLU A 333 -47.53 -35.15 -4.19
CA GLU A 333 -48.11 -33.84 -4.46
C GLU A 333 -47.96 -32.88 -3.25
N ALA A 334 -48.19 -33.38 -2.06
CA ALA A 334 -47.96 -32.60 -0.84
C ALA A 334 -46.48 -32.22 -0.66
N ALA A 335 -45.54 -33.14 -0.95
CA ALA A 335 -44.12 -32.88 -0.89
C ALA A 335 -43.65 -31.85 -1.94
N LYS A 336 -44.16 -31.91 -3.16
CA LYS A 336 -43.89 -30.97 -4.23
C LYS A 336 -44.39 -29.57 -3.86
N ALA A 337 -45.65 -29.47 -3.39
CA ALA A 337 -46.23 -28.19 -2.96
C ALA A 337 -45.40 -27.45 -1.91
N VAL A 338 -44.61 -28.17 -1.10
CA VAL A 338 -43.70 -27.60 -0.12
C VAL A 338 -42.31 -27.32 -0.74
N ALA A 339 -41.81 -28.18 -1.61
CA ALA A 339 -40.45 -28.12 -2.14
C ALA A 339 -40.26 -27.03 -3.21
N GLU A 340 -41.21 -26.93 -4.14
CA GLU A 340 -41.14 -26.00 -5.29
C GLU A 340 -41.03 -24.53 -4.85
N PRO A 341 -41.91 -23.97 -3.98
CA PRO A 341 -41.80 -22.58 -3.60
C PRO A 341 -40.49 -22.27 -2.83
N LYS A 342 -39.96 -23.24 -2.07
CA LYS A 342 -38.68 -23.08 -1.36
C LYS A 342 -37.49 -23.13 -2.31
N ALA A 343 -37.53 -23.98 -3.33
CA ALA A 343 -36.51 -24.04 -4.35
C ALA A 343 -36.48 -22.74 -5.16
N ASP A 344 -37.65 -22.20 -5.54
CA ASP A 344 -37.78 -20.94 -6.23
C ASP A 344 -37.29 -19.75 -5.40
N ALA A 345 -37.63 -19.72 -4.11
CA ALA A 345 -37.13 -18.67 -3.20
C ALA A 345 -35.61 -18.70 -3.07
N LEU A 346 -35.01 -19.89 -2.98
CA LEU A 346 -33.55 -20.05 -2.96
C LEU A 346 -32.93 -19.62 -4.29
N ALA A 347 -33.52 -19.99 -5.41
CA ALA A 347 -33.03 -19.60 -6.75
C ALA A 347 -33.03 -18.07 -6.90
N ARG A 348 -34.11 -17.39 -6.53
CA ARG A 348 -34.20 -15.93 -6.56
C ARG A 348 -33.14 -15.29 -5.65
N ALA A 349 -33.02 -15.77 -4.41
CA ALA A 349 -32.02 -15.23 -3.47
C ALA A 349 -30.57 -15.43 -3.97
N ARG A 350 -30.29 -16.50 -4.68
CA ARG A 350 -28.97 -16.73 -5.31
C ARG A 350 -28.70 -15.76 -6.46
N GLU A 351 -29.68 -15.50 -7.32
CA GLU A 351 -29.55 -14.50 -8.39
C GLU A 351 -29.41 -13.08 -7.83
N GLU A 352 -30.13 -12.72 -6.76
CA GLU A 352 -29.96 -11.45 -6.06
C GLU A 352 -28.53 -11.34 -5.47
N ALA A 353 -28.02 -12.39 -4.85
CA ALA A 353 -26.65 -12.40 -4.31
C ALA A 353 -25.61 -12.26 -5.40
N LYS A 354 -25.79 -12.90 -6.55
CA LYS A 354 -24.91 -12.79 -7.72
C LYS A 354 -24.94 -11.36 -8.31
N ALA A 355 -26.11 -10.77 -8.44
CA ALA A 355 -26.25 -9.39 -8.92
C ALA A 355 -25.64 -8.38 -7.95
N ALA A 356 -25.82 -8.57 -6.65
CA ALA A 356 -25.21 -7.73 -5.62
C ALA A 356 -23.68 -7.84 -5.60
N GLU A 357 -23.09 -9.03 -5.81
CA GLU A 357 -21.62 -9.21 -5.90
C GLU A 357 -21.06 -8.55 -7.17
N ALA A 358 -21.78 -8.60 -8.29
CA ALA A 358 -21.39 -7.88 -9.51
C ALA A 358 -21.42 -6.35 -9.28
N ALA A 359 -22.45 -5.83 -8.60
CA ALA A 359 -22.56 -4.42 -8.26
C ALA A 359 -21.43 -3.97 -7.30
N LYS A 360 -21.08 -4.78 -6.28
CA LYS A 360 -19.93 -4.55 -5.39
C LYS A 360 -18.62 -4.48 -6.17
N THR A 361 -18.39 -5.39 -7.10
CA THR A 361 -17.19 -5.41 -7.93
C THR A 361 -17.08 -4.13 -8.76
N ALA A 362 -18.17 -3.70 -9.40
CA ALA A 362 -18.22 -2.48 -10.20
C ALA A 362 -17.99 -1.22 -9.36
N ALA A 363 -18.67 -1.11 -8.19
CA ALA A 363 -18.51 0.02 -7.28
C ALA A 363 -17.09 0.09 -6.70
N THR A 364 -16.48 -1.04 -6.36
CA THR A 364 -15.10 -1.11 -5.88
C THR A 364 -14.11 -0.66 -6.95
N ALA A 365 -14.32 -1.05 -8.21
CA ALA A 365 -13.51 -0.59 -9.34
C ALA A 365 -13.62 0.94 -9.53
N ALA A 366 -14.84 1.48 -9.48
CA ALA A 366 -15.08 2.92 -9.60
C ALA A 366 -14.45 3.72 -8.45
N ALA A 367 -14.52 3.22 -7.22
CA ALA A 367 -13.86 3.83 -6.06
C ALA A 367 -12.33 3.84 -6.21
N LYS A 368 -11.76 2.73 -6.68
CA LYS A 368 -10.32 2.61 -6.96
C LYS A 368 -9.88 3.59 -8.06
N GLU A 369 -10.66 3.74 -9.12
CA GLU A 369 -10.38 4.70 -10.19
C GLU A 369 -10.46 6.15 -9.68
N ALA A 370 -11.48 6.51 -8.91
CA ALA A 370 -11.61 7.83 -8.32
C ALA A 370 -10.44 8.15 -7.37
N ALA A 371 -10.00 7.18 -6.58
CA ALA A 371 -8.82 7.33 -5.72
C ALA A 371 -7.52 7.47 -6.55
N ALA A 372 -7.38 6.74 -7.65
CA ALA A 372 -6.23 6.83 -8.54
C ALA A 372 -6.10 8.22 -9.18
N LYS A 373 -7.21 8.88 -9.54
CA LYS A 373 -7.24 10.26 -10.06
C LYS A 373 -6.73 11.30 -9.07
N MET A 374 -6.68 10.97 -7.77
CA MET A 374 -6.06 11.82 -6.74
C MET A 374 -4.54 11.62 -6.61
N SER A 375 -4.00 10.57 -7.19
CA SER A 375 -2.56 10.32 -7.16
C SER A 375 -1.83 11.32 -8.04
N PRO A 376 -0.64 11.81 -7.60
CA PRO A 376 0.18 12.65 -8.45
C PRO A 376 0.57 11.94 -9.76
N VAL A 377 0.68 12.72 -10.82
CA VAL A 377 1.18 12.24 -12.11
C VAL A 377 2.69 12.41 -12.20
N SER A 378 3.37 11.42 -12.75
CA SER A 378 4.79 11.48 -13.10
C SER A 378 4.96 11.47 -14.61
N VAL A 379 5.77 12.39 -15.11
CA VAL A 379 6.13 12.53 -16.51
C VAL A 379 7.63 12.30 -16.63
N PHE A 380 8.05 11.41 -17.49
CA PHE A 380 9.46 11.15 -17.78
C PHE A 380 9.77 11.39 -19.26
N ILE A 381 10.76 12.24 -19.53
CA ILE A 381 11.24 12.56 -20.86
C ILE A 381 12.66 12.03 -20.99
N SER A 382 12.83 11.08 -21.89
CA SER A 382 14.13 10.47 -22.18
C SER A 382 14.71 11.02 -23.46
N ARG A 383 15.91 11.62 -23.36
CA ARG A 383 16.66 12.03 -24.56
C ARG A 383 17.07 10.83 -25.40
N GLN A 384 17.46 9.74 -24.76
CA GLN A 384 17.92 8.54 -25.46
C GLN A 384 16.83 7.89 -26.32
N THR A 385 15.59 7.86 -25.85
CA THR A 385 14.48 7.24 -26.58
C THR A 385 13.63 8.24 -27.37
N GLN A 386 13.82 9.54 -27.20
CA GLN A 386 13.03 10.60 -27.81
C GLN A 386 11.53 10.44 -27.52
N ARG A 387 11.19 9.98 -26.29
CA ARG A 387 9.80 9.73 -25.87
C ARG A 387 9.50 10.36 -24.52
N LEU A 388 8.25 10.73 -24.38
CA LEU A 388 7.61 11.14 -23.15
C LEU A 388 6.77 9.96 -22.65
N TYR A 389 6.90 9.64 -21.38
CA TYR A 389 6.14 8.60 -20.69
C TYR A 389 5.37 9.21 -19.53
N VAL A 390 4.13 8.79 -19.31
CA VAL A 390 3.26 9.31 -18.24
C VAL A 390 2.73 8.17 -17.39
N ARG A 391 2.86 8.32 -16.08
CA ARG A 391 2.36 7.36 -15.08
C ARG A 391 1.56 8.08 -14.01
N GLN A 392 0.56 7.40 -13.45
CA GLN A 392 -0.21 7.87 -12.30
C GLN A 392 -0.53 6.69 -11.39
N GLY A 393 -0.30 6.84 -10.07
CA GLY A 393 -0.52 5.75 -9.12
C GLY A 393 0.23 4.46 -9.48
N PHE A 394 1.48 4.57 -9.99
CA PHE A 394 2.35 3.50 -10.49
C PHE A 394 1.88 2.80 -11.78
N GLN A 395 0.76 3.23 -12.37
CA GLN A 395 0.25 2.68 -13.61
C GLN A 395 0.66 3.53 -14.82
N PRO A 396 1.03 2.94 -15.95
CA PRO A 396 1.26 3.69 -17.18
C PRO A 396 -0.09 4.23 -17.69
N ILE A 397 -0.12 5.51 -18.10
CA ILE A 397 -1.31 6.12 -18.71
C ILE A 397 -1.15 6.16 -20.21
N PHE A 398 -0.03 6.72 -20.68
CA PHE A 398 0.35 6.78 -22.10
C PHE A 398 1.83 7.09 -22.26
N ASP A 399 2.32 6.88 -23.46
CA ASP A 399 3.62 7.35 -23.91
C ASP A 399 3.50 7.82 -25.37
N MET A 400 4.33 8.81 -25.75
CA MET A 400 4.34 9.35 -27.11
C MET A 400 5.71 9.94 -27.47
N PRO A 401 6.02 10.09 -28.74
CA PRO A 401 7.25 10.74 -29.18
C PRO A 401 7.28 12.20 -28.74
N VAL A 402 8.45 12.69 -28.43
CA VAL A 402 8.72 14.10 -28.10
C VAL A 402 9.93 14.58 -28.89
N THR A 403 9.88 15.84 -29.35
CA THR A 403 11.01 16.44 -30.06
C THR A 403 11.93 17.13 -29.08
N ILE A 404 13.22 16.76 -29.10
CA ILE A 404 14.27 17.39 -28.28
C ILE A 404 15.24 18.08 -29.23
N LYS A 405 15.38 19.39 -29.08
CA LYS A 405 16.37 20.18 -29.88
C LYS A 405 17.78 19.74 -29.51
N ASP A 406 18.66 19.67 -30.50
CA ASP A 406 20.06 19.21 -30.32
C ASP A 406 20.12 17.88 -29.57
N ALA A 407 19.35 16.89 -30.01
CA ALA A 407 19.20 15.61 -29.32
C ALA A 407 20.53 14.82 -29.19
N GLU A 408 21.53 15.13 -30.02
CA GLU A 408 22.89 14.59 -29.95
C GLU A 408 23.68 15.11 -28.73
N LYS A 409 23.33 16.29 -28.20
CA LYS A 409 23.99 16.88 -27.04
C LYS A 409 23.34 16.40 -25.74
N PRO A 410 24.09 16.06 -24.71
CA PRO A 410 23.53 15.75 -23.41
C PRO A 410 22.58 16.85 -22.91
N ILE A 411 21.49 16.46 -22.27
CA ILE A 411 20.53 17.39 -21.67
C ILE A 411 20.71 17.49 -20.16
N GLY A 412 21.27 16.46 -19.54
CA GLY A 412 21.38 16.34 -18.10
C GLY A 412 20.14 15.67 -17.46
N THR A 413 20.12 15.61 -16.13
CA THR A 413 19.00 15.03 -15.38
C THR A 413 18.42 16.06 -14.43
N TYR A 414 17.13 16.36 -14.58
CA TYR A 414 16.38 17.36 -13.83
C TYR A 414 15.06 16.78 -13.34
N VAL A 415 14.66 17.18 -12.12
CA VAL A 415 13.38 16.82 -11.53
C VAL A 415 12.64 18.08 -11.17
N TYR A 416 11.50 18.30 -11.80
CA TYR A 416 10.57 19.38 -11.47
C TYR A 416 9.42 18.78 -10.67
N THR A 417 9.15 19.33 -9.49
CA THR A 417 8.09 18.81 -8.59
C THR A 417 7.06 19.89 -8.35
N ALA A 418 5.80 19.54 -8.57
CA ALA A 418 4.64 20.36 -8.22
C ALA A 418 4.48 20.38 -6.70
N LEU A 419 4.55 21.54 -6.08
CA LEU A 419 4.55 21.69 -4.62
C LEU A 419 3.13 21.81 -4.08
N ASP A 420 2.41 22.82 -4.51
CA ASP A 420 1.05 23.15 -4.09
C ASP A 420 0.30 23.89 -5.19
N TYR A 421 -1.02 23.99 -5.01
CA TYR A 421 -1.85 24.81 -5.89
C TYR A 421 -1.74 26.29 -5.52
N ILE A 422 -1.72 27.14 -6.53
CA ILE A 422 -1.83 28.60 -6.41
C ILE A 422 -3.00 29.10 -7.27
N ASN A 423 -3.43 30.35 -7.08
CA ASN A 423 -4.51 30.98 -7.85
C ASN A 423 -5.80 30.13 -7.86
N ASP A 424 -6.29 29.74 -6.68
CA ASP A 424 -7.49 28.90 -6.51
C ASP A 424 -7.47 27.56 -7.28
N GLY A 425 -6.27 27.01 -7.49
CA GLY A 425 -6.09 25.74 -8.19
C GLY A 425 -5.96 25.88 -9.71
N ALA A 426 -5.91 27.09 -10.24
CA ALA A 426 -5.69 27.36 -11.66
C ALA A 426 -4.22 27.16 -12.09
N ASP A 427 -3.28 27.18 -11.13
CA ASP A 427 -1.86 26.98 -11.39
C ASP A 427 -1.20 26.17 -10.26
N VAL A 428 0.04 25.78 -10.44
CA VAL A 428 0.84 24.99 -9.50
C VAL A 428 2.19 25.64 -9.32
N ARG A 429 2.63 25.76 -8.07
CA ARG A 429 4.00 26.17 -7.74
C ARG A 429 4.94 25.00 -7.95
N TRP A 430 6.02 25.23 -8.69
CA TRP A 430 7.02 24.21 -9.00
C TRP A 430 8.33 24.45 -8.28
N SER A 431 9.07 23.38 -8.02
CA SER A 431 10.48 23.40 -7.67
C SER A 431 11.30 22.59 -8.67
N ALA A 432 12.57 22.94 -8.82
CA ALA A 432 13.52 22.19 -9.64
C ALA A 432 14.68 21.66 -8.80
N VAL A 433 15.13 20.45 -9.13
CA VAL A 433 16.36 19.84 -8.63
C VAL A 433 17.22 19.45 -9.81
N THR A 434 18.50 19.81 -9.77
CA THR A 434 19.52 19.40 -10.76
C THR A 434 20.27 18.22 -10.19
N MET A 435 20.25 17.07 -10.86
CA MET A 435 20.94 15.86 -10.41
C MET A 435 22.44 15.88 -10.69
N THR A 436 22.87 16.62 -11.72
CA THR A 436 24.29 16.78 -12.09
C THR A 436 24.66 18.24 -11.96
N SER A 437 25.42 18.59 -10.94
CA SER A 437 26.00 19.93 -10.86
C SER A 437 27.32 19.98 -11.64
N SER A 438 27.53 21.07 -12.37
CA SER A 438 28.82 21.33 -13.04
C SER A 438 30.00 21.44 -12.04
N GLN A 439 29.71 21.77 -10.79
CA GLN A 439 30.68 21.80 -9.70
C GLN A 439 31.06 20.39 -9.20
N ALA A 440 30.10 19.44 -9.19
CA ALA A 440 30.40 18.05 -8.83
C ALA A 440 31.32 17.39 -9.85
N ARG A 441 31.12 17.63 -11.17
CA ARG A 441 32.04 17.13 -12.20
C ARG A 441 33.48 17.62 -12.01
N ARG A 442 33.69 18.87 -11.66
CA ARG A 442 35.06 19.41 -11.45
C ARG A 442 35.73 18.81 -10.22
N ARG A 443 34.99 18.51 -9.15
CA ARG A 443 35.55 17.85 -7.94
C ARG A 443 35.97 16.40 -8.23
N PHE A 444 35.24 15.66 -9.06
CA PHE A 444 35.60 14.28 -9.39
C PHE A 444 36.78 14.20 -10.39
N GLU A 445 36.96 15.17 -11.28
CA GLU A 445 38.10 15.26 -12.18
C GLU A 445 39.40 15.67 -11.42
N ASP A 446 39.28 16.48 -10.36
CA ASP A 446 40.41 16.92 -9.53
C ASP A 446 40.80 15.88 -8.44
N ASP A 447 39.92 14.94 -8.06
CA ASP A 447 40.14 13.97 -6.98
C ASP A 447 40.87 12.68 -7.43
N GLU A 448 41.01 12.39 -8.70
CA GLU A 448 41.90 11.29 -9.16
C GLU A 448 43.35 11.53 -8.79
N ASP A 449 43.80 12.78 -8.66
CA ASP A 449 45.15 13.14 -8.21
C ASP A 449 45.26 13.37 -6.68
N GLY A 450 44.12 13.43 -5.94
CA GLY A 450 44.02 13.93 -4.57
C GLY A 450 43.99 12.90 -3.43
N TYR A 451 43.99 11.57 -3.71
CA TYR A 451 43.75 10.53 -2.67
C TYR A 451 44.75 10.49 -1.50
N ARG A 452 45.79 11.27 -1.56
CA ARG A 452 46.81 11.38 -0.48
C ARG A 452 46.68 12.57 0.46
N ARG A 453 45.82 13.59 0.18
CA ARG A 453 45.73 14.83 1.00
C ARG A 453 44.53 14.92 1.95
N THR A 454 43.49 14.14 1.81
CA THR A 454 42.17 14.41 2.40
C THR A 454 41.93 13.87 3.81
N ARG A 455 42.87 13.19 4.45
CA ARG A 455 42.67 12.74 5.87
C ARG A 455 42.58 13.86 6.90
N ARG A 456 42.85 15.12 6.58
CA ARG A 456 42.94 16.24 7.52
C ARG A 456 41.83 17.28 7.42
N SER A 457 41.02 17.32 6.31
CA SER A 457 39.99 18.34 6.09
C SER A 457 38.57 17.93 6.50
N HIS A 458 38.29 16.65 6.73
CA HIS A 458 36.92 16.14 6.95
C HIS A 458 36.27 16.51 8.29
N ARG A 459 36.92 17.25 9.16
CA ARG A 459 36.34 17.60 10.48
C ARG A 459 35.59 18.94 10.48
N GLY A 460 35.63 19.74 9.42
CA GLY A 460 35.06 21.10 9.34
C GLY A 460 33.85 21.25 8.40
N GLU A 461 33.61 20.33 7.46
CA GLU A 461 32.61 20.52 6.38
C GLU A 461 31.20 19.96 6.66
N HIS A 462 30.94 19.42 7.86
CA HIS A 462 29.64 18.79 8.16
C HIS A 462 28.45 19.75 8.26
N ASN A 463 28.65 21.07 8.19
CA ASN A 463 27.59 22.07 8.32
C ASN A 463 27.44 23.00 7.10
N ALA A 464 28.08 22.71 5.97
CA ALA A 464 27.87 23.48 4.76
C ALA A 464 26.42 23.35 4.29
N GLU A 465 25.78 24.48 3.97
CA GLU A 465 24.45 24.47 3.32
C GLU A 465 24.58 23.87 1.93
N PRO A 466 23.58 23.06 1.48
CA PRO A 466 23.57 22.45 0.16
C PRO A 466 23.60 23.51 -0.94
N ALA A 467 24.25 23.20 -2.05
CA ALA A 467 24.23 24.07 -3.23
C ALA A 467 22.79 24.19 -3.77
N ALA A 468 22.39 25.40 -4.17
CA ALA A 468 21.13 25.59 -4.85
C ALA A 468 21.16 24.89 -6.23
N ALA A 469 20.01 24.36 -6.67
CA ALA A 469 19.89 23.79 -8.01
C ALA A 469 20.15 24.85 -9.07
N ASP A 470 20.77 24.45 -10.19
CA ASP A 470 21.06 25.35 -11.30
C ASP A 470 19.77 25.65 -12.08
N VAL A 471 19.16 26.82 -11.79
CA VAL A 471 17.92 27.30 -12.42
C VAL A 471 18.09 27.50 -13.91
N ASN A 472 19.24 28.01 -14.36
CA ASN A 472 19.47 28.34 -15.78
C ASN A 472 19.64 27.05 -16.59
N ALA A 473 20.37 26.08 -16.08
CA ALA A 473 20.48 24.77 -16.71
C ALA A 473 19.11 24.04 -16.76
N ALA A 474 18.32 24.13 -15.69
CA ALA A 474 16.96 23.58 -15.65
C ALA A 474 16.02 24.24 -16.67
N LYS A 475 16.08 25.56 -16.85
CA LYS A 475 15.34 26.28 -17.91
C LYS A 475 15.78 25.84 -19.29
N ALA A 476 17.09 25.84 -19.55
CA ALA A 476 17.64 25.44 -20.83
C ALA A 476 17.27 23.99 -21.21
N ALA A 477 17.16 23.10 -20.25
CA ALA A 477 16.71 21.73 -20.50
C ALA A 477 15.24 21.69 -20.97
N LEU A 478 14.34 22.44 -20.35
CA LEU A 478 12.93 22.54 -20.76
C LEU A 478 12.76 23.25 -22.11
N ASP A 479 13.56 24.29 -22.41
CA ASP A 479 13.53 25.00 -23.69
C ASP A 479 13.89 24.10 -24.89
N ARG A 480 14.61 23.01 -24.63
CA ARG A 480 14.95 22.01 -25.66
C ARG A 480 13.83 21.02 -25.92
N VAL A 481 12.84 20.89 -25.05
CA VAL A 481 11.76 19.91 -25.16
C VAL A 481 10.51 20.54 -25.77
N SER A 482 10.05 20.02 -26.91
CA SER A 482 8.78 20.42 -27.52
C SER A 482 7.72 19.37 -27.20
N PHE A 483 6.78 19.71 -26.33
CA PHE A 483 5.69 18.82 -25.94
C PHE A 483 4.59 18.79 -27.02
N PRO A 484 4.09 17.61 -27.43
CA PRO A 484 2.88 17.50 -28.23
C PRO A 484 1.68 18.11 -27.48
N GLN A 485 0.79 18.82 -28.20
CA GLN A 485 -0.38 19.44 -27.58
C GLN A 485 -1.27 18.43 -26.86
N GLU A 486 -1.46 17.24 -27.45
CA GLU A 486 -2.21 16.15 -26.82
C GLU A 486 -1.62 15.76 -25.44
N ALA A 487 -0.27 15.73 -25.30
CA ALA A 487 0.36 15.47 -24.02
C ALA A 487 0.06 16.56 -22.99
N ILE A 488 0.16 17.83 -23.42
CA ILE A 488 -0.14 18.98 -22.57
C ILE A 488 -1.58 18.88 -22.05
N ASP A 489 -2.54 18.64 -22.93
CA ASP A 489 -3.97 18.58 -22.59
C ASP A 489 -4.26 17.45 -21.60
N ARG A 490 -3.76 16.24 -21.87
CA ARG A 490 -3.98 15.06 -21.02
C ARG A 490 -3.30 15.16 -19.65
N ILE A 491 -2.07 15.69 -19.60
CA ILE A 491 -1.35 15.87 -18.33
C ILE A 491 -2.01 16.97 -17.49
N SER A 492 -2.46 18.07 -18.14
CA SER A 492 -3.14 19.19 -17.47
C SER A 492 -4.45 18.77 -16.78
N GLU A 493 -5.09 17.70 -17.23
CA GLU A 493 -6.29 17.16 -16.57
C GLU A 493 -5.99 16.51 -15.21
N VAL A 494 -4.78 15.97 -15.05
CA VAL A 494 -4.40 15.13 -13.89
C VAL A 494 -3.29 15.72 -13.03
N VAL A 495 -2.63 16.79 -13.47
CA VAL A 495 -1.54 17.41 -12.70
C VAL A 495 -2.05 17.95 -11.36
N SER A 496 -1.31 17.64 -10.28
CA SER A 496 -1.66 17.96 -8.90
C SER A 496 -0.39 18.08 -8.04
N PRO A 497 -0.47 18.64 -6.84
CA PRO A 497 0.66 18.67 -5.91
C PRO A 497 1.26 17.27 -5.68
N GLY A 498 2.58 17.17 -5.76
CA GLY A 498 3.34 15.92 -5.76
C GLY A 498 3.61 15.35 -7.16
N SER A 499 2.97 15.90 -8.22
CA SER A 499 3.32 15.55 -9.62
C SER A 499 4.74 15.95 -9.94
N ALA A 500 5.38 15.21 -10.85
CA ALA A 500 6.74 15.50 -11.25
C ALA A 500 6.95 15.40 -12.76
N VAL A 501 7.84 16.24 -13.26
CA VAL A 501 8.41 16.14 -14.59
C VAL A 501 9.89 15.81 -14.45
N ILE A 502 10.32 14.75 -15.09
CA ILE A 502 11.71 14.29 -15.08
C ILE A 502 12.22 14.40 -16.51
N ILE A 503 13.31 15.11 -16.70
CA ILE A 503 14.05 15.14 -17.96
C ILE A 503 15.38 14.43 -17.70
N SER A 504 15.79 13.50 -18.56
CA SER A 504 17.05 12.79 -18.40
C SER A 504 17.63 12.36 -19.74
N ASP A 505 18.95 12.22 -19.76
CA ASP A 505 19.66 11.56 -20.85
C ASP A 505 19.35 10.06 -20.93
N GLU A 506 18.95 9.46 -19.82
CA GLU A 506 18.81 8.02 -19.64
C GLU A 506 17.53 7.45 -20.23
N ALA A 507 17.54 6.15 -20.55
CA ALA A 507 16.34 5.41 -20.89
C ALA A 507 15.58 4.96 -19.64
N LEU A 508 14.36 4.41 -19.81
CA LEU A 508 13.61 3.78 -18.75
C LEU A 508 14.39 2.59 -18.14
N SER A 509 14.55 2.58 -16.84
CA SER A 509 15.07 1.42 -16.13
C SER A 509 14.09 0.23 -16.23
N LYS A 510 14.67 -0.99 -16.24
CA LYS A 510 13.91 -2.26 -16.19
C LYS A 510 13.08 -2.42 -14.90
N GLU A 511 13.37 -1.66 -13.86
CA GLU A 511 12.61 -1.63 -12.62
C GLU A 511 11.33 -0.78 -12.71
N THR A 512 11.24 0.13 -13.69
CA THR A 512 10.02 0.90 -13.94
C THR A 512 8.87 -0.01 -14.34
N GLY A 513 7.71 0.14 -13.72
CA GLY A 513 6.49 -0.57 -14.12
C GLY A 513 6.14 -1.80 -13.29
N LYS A 514 6.98 -2.21 -12.36
CA LYS A 514 6.71 -3.32 -11.44
C LYS A 514 6.12 -2.82 -10.11
N GLY A 515 5.01 -2.05 -10.17
CA GLY A 515 4.49 -1.37 -8.97
C GLY A 515 5.39 -0.22 -8.51
N THR A 516 6.22 0.34 -9.40
CA THR A 516 7.07 1.50 -9.16
C THR A 516 6.62 2.68 -10.01
N ASP A 517 6.97 3.89 -9.58
CA ASP A 517 7.02 5.07 -10.45
C ASP A 517 8.24 4.96 -11.40
N PHE A 518 8.62 6.04 -12.05
CA PHE A 518 9.84 6.05 -12.85
C PHE A 518 11.06 5.82 -11.97
N VAL A 519 11.86 4.84 -12.37
CA VAL A 519 13.22 4.63 -11.86
C VAL A 519 14.19 5.06 -12.94
N VAL A 520 15.05 6.02 -12.63
CA VAL A 520 16.07 6.55 -13.54
C VAL A 520 17.43 6.33 -12.90
N LEU A 521 18.28 5.56 -13.52
CA LEU A 521 19.65 5.27 -13.08
C LEU A 521 20.61 6.14 -13.87
N MET A 522 21.49 6.86 -13.20
CA MET A 522 22.48 7.73 -13.84
C MET A 522 23.67 6.87 -14.30
N SER A 523 23.77 6.63 -15.60
CA SER A 523 24.79 5.75 -16.19
C SER A 523 26.24 6.26 -16.06
N GLY A 524 26.40 7.57 -15.88
CA GLY A 524 27.70 8.20 -15.65
C GLY A 524 28.22 8.10 -14.22
N GLU A 525 27.46 7.48 -13.29
CA GLU A 525 27.81 7.34 -11.89
C GLU A 525 28.05 5.88 -11.52
N PRO A 526 28.81 5.58 -10.44
CA PRO A 526 29.07 4.22 -10.01
C PRO A 526 27.77 3.44 -9.76
N GLN A 527 27.65 2.25 -10.34
CA GLN A 527 26.52 1.35 -10.24
C GLN A 527 26.96 0.08 -9.51
N GLY A 528 27.15 0.16 -8.18
CA GLY A 528 27.69 -0.95 -7.40
C GLY A 528 26.92 -2.26 -7.51
N GLY A 529 25.62 -2.17 -7.71
CA GLY A 529 24.73 -3.32 -7.87
C GLY A 529 24.68 -4.22 -6.63
N ILE A 530 23.57 -4.92 -6.44
CA ILE A 530 23.44 -5.92 -5.38
C ILE A 530 24.10 -7.22 -5.86
N LYS A 531 25.23 -7.58 -5.27
CA LYS A 531 25.86 -8.89 -5.47
C LYS A 531 25.18 -9.89 -4.55
N ILE A 532 24.37 -10.80 -5.10
CA ILE A 532 23.75 -11.88 -4.33
C ILE A 532 24.89 -12.77 -3.81
N ARG A 533 25.07 -12.80 -2.50
CA ARG A 533 25.91 -13.81 -1.85
C ARG A 533 25.15 -15.12 -1.95
N ARG A 534 25.57 -16.03 -2.84
CA ARG A 534 25.09 -17.41 -2.80
C ARG A 534 25.44 -17.95 -1.43
N ARG A 535 24.47 -18.48 -0.68
CA ARG A 535 24.75 -19.30 0.50
C ARG A 535 25.83 -20.30 0.09
N PRO A 536 26.94 -20.44 0.85
CA PRO A 536 27.83 -21.56 0.63
C PRO A 536 26.95 -22.81 0.70
N GLU A 537 26.98 -23.65 -0.32
CA GLU A 537 26.40 -24.98 -0.25
C GLU A 537 26.98 -25.61 1.03
N PRO A 538 26.15 -26.20 1.91
CA PRO A 538 26.69 -26.93 3.06
C PRO A 538 27.69 -27.92 2.47
N TRP A 539 28.93 -27.81 2.89
CA TRP A 539 30.01 -28.67 2.45
C TRP A 539 29.54 -30.10 2.52
N GLY A 540 29.43 -30.75 1.34
CA GLY A 540 29.09 -32.13 1.21
C GLY A 540 30.02 -33.00 2.05
N GLY A 541 29.40 -33.85 2.89
CA GLY A 541 29.86 -35.14 3.26
C GLY A 541 31.21 -35.24 3.97
N TYR A 542 31.18 -35.14 5.29
CA TYR A 542 31.89 -36.12 6.10
C TYR A 542 30.83 -37.03 6.76
N GLU A 543 30.65 -38.20 6.19
CA GLU A 543 29.97 -39.32 6.86
C GLU A 543 30.67 -39.60 8.20
N ARG A 544 30.00 -39.33 9.31
CA ARG A 544 30.31 -39.95 10.59
C ARG A 544 29.27 -41.04 10.85
N PRO A 545 29.69 -42.28 11.01
CA PRO A 545 28.79 -43.32 11.40
C PRO A 545 28.50 -43.29 12.93
N TYR A 546 27.27 -43.65 13.28
CA TYR A 546 26.74 -43.99 14.61
C TYR A 546 26.21 -42.87 15.50
N GLY A 547 24.90 -42.97 15.73
CA GLY A 547 24.20 -42.38 16.87
C GLY A 547 22.71 -42.13 16.63
N ARG A 548 21.87 -43.06 17.05
CA ARG A 548 20.38 -43.04 16.99
C ARG A 548 19.75 -41.76 17.53
N SER A 549 18.65 -41.44 16.86
CA SER A 549 17.59 -40.45 17.12
C SER A 549 17.16 -40.22 18.58
N PRO A 550 16.41 -39.16 18.91
CA PRO A 550 14.97 -39.20 18.66
C PRO A 550 14.35 -37.99 17.99
N SER A 551 13.28 -38.32 17.26
CA SER A 551 12.27 -37.49 16.67
C SER A 551 11.66 -36.45 17.61
N TYR A 552 11.59 -35.21 17.14
CA TYR A 552 10.54 -34.27 17.58
C TYR A 552 10.10 -33.42 16.39
N SER A 553 8.89 -33.65 15.94
CA SER A 553 8.16 -32.77 15.06
C SER A 553 7.21 -31.94 15.91
N PRO A 554 7.07 -30.65 15.66
CA PRO A 554 5.71 -30.13 15.62
C PRO A 554 5.43 -29.17 14.48
N TYR A 555 4.37 -29.45 13.78
CA TYR A 555 3.34 -28.57 13.21
C TYR A 555 3.71 -27.22 12.62
N GLY A 556 3.26 -27.03 11.38
CA GLY A 556 3.02 -25.71 10.83
C GLY A 556 2.89 -25.69 9.31
N ARG A 557 1.73 -26.05 8.78
CA ARG A 557 1.36 -25.83 7.38
C ARG A 557 1.34 -24.33 7.07
N SER A 558 2.07 -23.92 6.07
CA SER A 558 1.89 -22.62 5.40
C SER A 558 0.98 -22.80 4.20
N PRO A 559 0.00 -21.94 3.98
CA PRO A 559 -0.72 -21.89 2.71
C PRO A 559 0.07 -21.06 1.71
N SER A 560 0.34 -21.67 0.57
CA SER A 560 0.75 -21.01 -0.65
C SER A 560 -0.36 -20.08 -1.15
N PHE A 561 -0.05 -18.81 -1.33
CA PHE A 561 -0.85 -17.91 -2.16
C PHE A 561 0.01 -17.41 -3.30
N TRP A 562 -0.36 -17.85 -4.48
CA TRP A 562 -0.06 -17.28 -5.79
C TRP A 562 -0.89 -16.01 -5.97
N TRP A 563 -0.28 -14.88 -6.27
CA TRP A 563 -0.58 -13.90 -7.32
C TRP A 563 0.55 -12.86 -7.37
#